data_eee049097b86f35f571e07e5c6e71901
#
_entry.id   eee049097b86f35f571e07e5c6e71901
#
_cell.length_a   1.000
_cell.length_b   1.000
_cell.length_c   1.000
_cell.angle_alpha   90.00
_cell.angle_beta   90.00
_cell.angle_gamma   90.00
#
_symmetry.space_group_name_H-M   'P 1'
#
loop_
_entity.id
_entity.type
_entity.pdbx_description
1 polymer ?
#
loop_
_entity_poly.entity_id
_entity_poly.type
_entity_poly.pdbx_seq_one_letter_code
_entity_poly.pdbx_strand_id
1 'polypeptide(L)'
;FFQAEDGIRDAQESRGLGDVYKRQIIYSRLTPFRYFKHAFEILLGKHDDPNDEGQISHFQALSTALSSTVGIGNIAGVAVAISLGGPGALFWMWISAIVGMATKFFTCSLGIMYRGYDSENVLQGGPMYVIENGMGKKFKFLSYWFSIAGLVGCLSLLQANQLTQIMSDYVVKSFDIEQSFNLNLMIGIIIAILVSSVIFGGLSRIAEVASKIVPFMVMVYLLSGLFIVLSNISSIPAIFSNIFSSAFNGSSVAGGFAGTAIVISQGFRRAAFSNEAGMGTEVMAIGASKNNQPIKSGLVAMIGPLIDTIIVCTITGLVILLSSDWIEGTYSGVSLTQKSFSNYLGSIGDYILIFSVATFTLSTMFGYSFYRCKCA
;
A
#
# COMPACT_ATOMS: atom_id res chain seq x y z
N PHE A 1 -25.70 14.02 12.91
CA PHE A 1 -26.50 13.88 11.68
C PHE A 1 -25.56 13.76 10.45
N PHE A 2 -24.62 14.67 10.27
CA PHE A 2 -23.68 14.63 9.14
C PHE A 2 -22.80 13.36 9.09
N GLN A 3 -22.37 12.83 10.22
CA GLN A 3 -21.56 11.58 10.26
C GLN A 3 -22.33 10.31 9.87
N ALA A 4 -23.66 10.31 10.03
CA ALA A 4 -24.49 9.15 9.66
C ALA A 4 -24.79 9.11 8.16
N GLU A 5 -24.94 10.28 7.50
CA GLU A 5 -25.14 10.36 6.05
C GLU A 5 -23.87 9.98 5.27
N ASP A 6 -22.69 10.39 5.75
CA ASP A 6 -21.42 10.01 5.15
C ASP A 6 -21.19 8.48 5.25
N GLY A 7 -21.56 7.86 6.38
CA GLY A 7 -21.48 6.41 6.55
C GLY A 7 -22.43 5.62 5.63
N ILE A 8 -23.61 6.16 5.33
CA ILE A 8 -24.59 5.52 4.42
C ILE A 8 -24.14 5.69 2.96
N ARG A 9 -23.59 6.83 2.61
CA ARG A 9 -23.04 7.11 1.28
C ARG A 9 -21.84 6.20 0.98
N ASP A 10 -20.90 6.10 1.91
CA ASP A 10 -19.73 5.21 1.84
C ASP A 10 -20.15 3.73 1.70
N ALA A 11 -21.23 3.31 2.38
CA ALA A 11 -21.76 1.94 2.26
C ALA A 11 -22.44 1.68 0.90
N GLN A 12 -23.04 2.68 0.27
CA GLN A 12 -23.62 2.57 -1.09
C GLN A 12 -22.53 2.54 -2.16
N GLU A 13 -21.48 3.35 -2.03
CA GLU A 13 -20.32 3.31 -2.93
C GLU A 13 -19.58 1.98 -2.82
N SER A 14 -19.42 1.43 -1.62
CA SER A 14 -18.80 0.11 -1.41
C SER A 14 -19.62 -1.05 -2.00
N ARG A 15 -20.95 -0.93 -2.08
CA ARG A 15 -21.81 -1.94 -2.72
C ARG A 15 -21.62 -1.98 -4.24
N GLY A 16 -21.55 -0.82 -4.90
CA GLY A 16 -21.30 -0.73 -6.34
C GLY A 16 -19.92 -1.29 -6.74
N LEU A 17 -18.89 -0.95 -5.98
CA LEU A 17 -17.54 -1.49 -6.14
C LEU A 17 -17.52 -3.02 -5.90
N GLY A 18 -18.20 -3.51 -4.86
CA GLY A 18 -18.29 -4.93 -4.56
C GLY A 18 -18.87 -5.77 -5.70
N ASP A 19 -19.84 -5.24 -6.45
CA ASP A 19 -20.44 -5.95 -7.59
C ASP A 19 -19.52 -5.99 -8.81
N VAL A 20 -18.75 -4.93 -9.08
CA VAL A 20 -17.73 -4.93 -10.14
C VAL A 20 -16.64 -5.96 -9.81
N TYR A 21 -16.17 -6.00 -8.59
CA TYR A 21 -15.13 -6.92 -8.14
C TYR A 21 -15.58 -8.39 -8.16
N LYS A 22 -16.81 -8.68 -7.74
CA LYS A 22 -17.39 -10.02 -7.84
C LYS A 22 -17.45 -10.49 -9.30
N ARG A 23 -17.86 -9.61 -10.23
CA ARG A 23 -17.87 -9.93 -11.67
C ARG A 23 -16.47 -10.24 -12.18
N GLN A 24 -15.46 -9.49 -11.81
CA GLN A 24 -14.06 -9.74 -12.23
C GLN A 24 -13.58 -11.12 -11.78
N ILE A 25 -13.79 -11.50 -10.52
CA ILE A 25 -13.38 -12.80 -9.98
C ILE A 25 -14.15 -13.95 -10.63
N ILE A 26 -15.48 -13.82 -10.76
CA ILE A 26 -16.35 -14.86 -11.33
C ILE A 26 -16.10 -15.02 -12.83
N TYR A 27 -16.05 -13.91 -13.57
CA TYR A 27 -15.84 -13.92 -15.02
C TYR A 27 -14.49 -14.52 -15.41
N SER A 28 -13.44 -14.22 -14.66
CA SER A 28 -12.11 -14.77 -14.89
C SER A 28 -11.98 -16.24 -14.46
N ARG A 29 -13.02 -16.84 -13.86
CA ARG A 29 -12.98 -18.22 -13.32
C ARG A 29 -11.80 -18.44 -12.38
N LEU A 30 -11.49 -17.44 -11.53
CA LEU A 30 -10.35 -17.44 -10.60
C LEU A 30 -8.98 -17.55 -11.30
N THR A 31 -8.88 -17.16 -12.57
CA THR A 31 -7.63 -17.24 -13.36
C THR A 31 -6.43 -16.64 -12.62
N PRO A 32 -6.50 -15.43 -12.00
CA PRO A 32 -5.37 -14.88 -11.26
C PRO A 32 -4.83 -15.84 -10.21
N PHE A 33 -5.70 -16.50 -9.46
CA PHE A 33 -5.31 -17.40 -8.38
C PHE A 33 -4.83 -18.76 -8.87
N ARG A 34 -5.34 -19.25 -10.00
CA ARG A 34 -4.90 -20.52 -10.62
C ARG A 34 -3.44 -20.47 -11.09
N TYR A 35 -3.00 -19.31 -11.59
CA TYR A 35 -1.66 -19.11 -12.13
C TYR A 35 -0.71 -18.42 -11.14
N PHE A 36 -0.99 -18.52 -9.86
CA PHE A 36 -0.21 -17.85 -8.81
C PHE A 36 1.26 -18.26 -8.81
N LYS A 37 1.56 -19.56 -8.95
CA LYS A 37 2.93 -20.06 -9.08
C LYS A 37 3.63 -19.46 -10.29
N HIS A 38 2.93 -19.41 -11.42
CA HIS A 38 3.45 -18.82 -12.65
C HIS A 38 3.75 -17.33 -12.52
N ALA A 39 2.96 -16.60 -11.72
CA ALA A 39 3.22 -15.20 -11.43
C ALA A 39 4.60 -14.98 -10.76
N PHE A 40 4.99 -15.85 -9.83
CA PHE A 40 6.32 -15.80 -9.23
C PHE A 40 7.43 -16.19 -10.23
N GLU A 41 7.19 -17.13 -11.13
CA GLU A 41 8.16 -17.50 -12.16
C GLU A 41 8.42 -16.34 -13.12
N ILE A 42 7.37 -15.58 -13.49
CA ILE A 42 7.50 -14.36 -14.29
C ILE A 42 8.27 -13.28 -13.51
N LEU A 43 7.92 -13.06 -12.25
CA LEU A 43 8.58 -12.08 -11.38
C LEU A 43 10.09 -12.34 -11.27
N LEU A 44 10.49 -13.60 -11.24
CA LEU A 44 11.89 -14.03 -11.18
C LEU A 44 12.60 -13.99 -12.55
N GLY A 45 11.96 -13.51 -13.61
CA GLY A 45 12.54 -13.35 -14.94
C GLY A 45 12.65 -14.63 -15.76
N LYS A 46 12.03 -15.75 -15.35
CA LYS A 46 12.13 -17.02 -16.11
C LYS A 46 11.47 -16.96 -17.49
N HIS A 47 10.63 -15.97 -17.71
CA HIS A 47 9.84 -15.81 -18.94
C HIS A 47 10.09 -14.45 -19.62
N ASP A 48 11.20 -13.79 -19.29
CA ASP A 48 11.59 -12.52 -19.90
C ASP A 48 12.11 -12.77 -21.32
N ASP A 49 11.65 -11.95 -22.26
CA ASP A 49 12.18 -11.90 -23.63
C ASP A 49 13.04 -10.64 -23.77
N PRO A 50 14.32 -10.78 -24.20
CA PRO A 50 15.18 -9.62 -24.42
C PRO A 50 14.66 -8.61 -25.46
N ASN A 51 13.79 -9.07 -26.38
CA ASN A 51 13.22 -8.26 -27.44
C ASN A 51 11.93 -7.52 -27.01
N ASP A 52 11.43 -7.79 -25.81
CA ASP A 52 10.23 -7.12 -25.31
C ASP A 52 10.50 -5.63 -25.06
N GLU A 53 9.57 -4.77 -25.49
CA GLU A 53 9.64 -3.32 -25.28
C GLU A 53 9.28 -2.93 -23.86
N GLY A 54 9.99 -1.94 -23.32
CA GLY A 54 9.76 -1.38 -21.98
C GLY A 54 11.03 -0.80 -21.36
N GLN A 55 10.90 -0.16 -20.21
CA GLN A 55 11.98 0.58 -19.56
C GLN A 55 12.65 -0.20 -18.42
N ILE A 56 11.88 -1.03 -17.69
CA ILE A 56 12.29 -1.69 -16.45
C ILE A 56 11.85 -3.16 -16.42
N SER A 57 12.54 -4.01 -15.65
CA SER A 57 12.17 -5.42 -15.50
C SER A 57 10.84 -5.59 -14.72
N HIS A 58 10.23 -6.77 -14.78
CA HIS A 58 9.04 -7.09 -13.99
C HIS A 58 9.27 -6.90 -12.49
N PHE A 59 10.42 -7.32 -11.99
CA PHE A 59 10.79 -7.15 -10.59
C PHE A 59 10.93 -5.68 -10.19
N GLN A 60 11.57 -4.86 -11.04
CA GLN A 60 11.68 -3.42 -10.83
C GLN A 60 10.31 -2.74 -10.88
N ALA A 61 9.44 -3.14 -11.79
CA ALA A 61 8.09 -2.60 -11.92
C ALA A 61 7.23 -2.90 -10.69
N LEU A 62 7.24 -4.16 -10.20
CA LEU A 62 6.54 -4.53 -8.97
C LEU A 62 7.15 -3.83 -7.75
N SER A 63 8.49 -3.76 -7.65
CA SER A 63 9.15 -3.05 -6.54
C SER A 63 8.83 -1.56 -6.53
N THR A 64 8.73 -0.94 -7.71
CA THR A 64 8.31 0.47 -7.82
C THR A 64 6.84 0.64 -7.40
N ALA A 65 5.95 -0.26 -7.79
CA ALA A 65 4.57 -0.26 -7.33
C ALA A 65 4.49 -0.48 -5.81
N LEU A 66 5.24 -1.44 -5.27
CA LEU A 66 5.31 -1.70 -3.83
C LEU A 66 5.95 -0.55 -3.06
N SER A 67 6.88 0.20 -3.65
CA SER A 67 7.48 1.35 -2.97
C SER A 67 6.47 2.44 -2.64
N SER A 68 5.43 2.59 -3.45
CA SER A 68 4.35 3.53 -3.19
C SER A 68 3.30 3.00 -2.21
N THR A 69 3.02 1.69 -2.26
CA THR A 69 1.96 1.06 -1.48
C THR A 69 2.42 0.58 -0.10
N VAL A 70 3.59 -0.09 -0.01
CA VAL A 70 4.18 -0.51 1.27
C VAL A 70 4.79 0.70 1.96
N GLY A 71 4.00 1.34 2.80
CA GLY A 71 4.30 2.62 3.41
C GLY A 71 3.75 2.75 4.82
N ILE A 72 3.54 3.99 5.23
CA ILE A 72 2.97 4.31 6.55
C ILE A 72 1.56 3.72 6.72
N GLY A 73 0.86 3.44 5.63
CA GLY A 73 -0.46 2.79 5.63
C GLY A 73 -0.44 1.40 6.26
N ASN A 74 0.62 0.63 6.06
CA ASN A 74 0.78 -0.72 6.60
C ASN A 74 1.11 -0.73 8.10
N ILE A 75 1.59 0.37 8.63
CA ILE A 75 1.96 0.56 10.05
C ILE A 75 0.84 1.32 10.76
N ALA A 76 0.67 2.59 10.43
CA ALA A 76 -0.34 3.46 11.05
C ALA A 76 -1.77 3.12 10.62
N GLY A 77 -1.98 2.77 9.35
CA GLY A 77 -3.30 2.47 8.82
C GLY A 77 -3.93 1.24 9.48
N VAL A 78 -3.15 0.19 9.71
CA VAL A 78 -3.61 -1.02 10.42
C VAL A 78 -3.93 -0.71 11.88
N ALA A 79 -3.09 0.08 12.55
CA ALA A 79 -3.33 0.52 13.92
C ALA A 79 -4.65 1.30 14.04
N VAL A 80 -4.90 2.24 13.12
CA VAL A 80 -6.16 3.00 13.07
C VAL A 80 -7.35 2.09 12.73
N ALA A 81 -7.18 1.10 11.83
CA ALA A 81 -8.24 0.12 11.53
C ALA A 81 -8.68 -0.64 12.79
N ILE A 82 -7.70 -1.11 13.57
CA ILE A 82 -7.94 -1.86 14.83
C ILE A 82 -8.52 -0.94 15.90
N SER A 83 -7.99 0.27 16.07
CA SER A 83 -8.49 1.22 17.08
C SER A 83 -9.94 1.63 16.84
N LEU A 84 -10.36 1.83 15.59
CA LEU A 84 -11.70 2.28 15.23
C LEU A 84 -12.69 1.14 14.95
N GLY A 85 -12.20 0.07 14.32
CA GLY A 85 -13.03 -1.05 13.87
C GLY A 85 -12.87 -2.31 14.73
N GLY A 86 -11.94 -2.32 15.68
CA GLY A 86 -11.61 -3.53 16.44
C GLY A 86 -10.85 -4.59 15.64
N PRO A 87 -10.58 -5.75 16.22
CA PRO A 87 -9.83 -6.84 15.59
C PRO A 87 -10.42 -7.33 14.26
N GLY A 88 -11.75 -7.29 14.13
CA GLY A 88 -12.47 -7.73 12.93
C GLY A 88 -12.16 -6.91 11.67
N ALA A 89 -11.66 -5.67 11.83
CA ALA A 89 -11.24 -4.87 10.68
C ALA A 89 -10.14 -5.57 9.86
N LEU A 90 -9.25 -6.34 10.52
CA LEU A 90 -8.19 -7.09 9.83
C LEU A 90 -8.75 -8.17 8.90
N PHE A 91 -9.82 -8.86 9.29
CA PHE A 91 -10.53 -9.80 8.42
C PHE A 91 -11.03 -9.13 7.14
N TRP A 92 -11.65 -7.96 7.26
CA TRP A 92 -12.15 -7.22 6.10
C TRP A 92 -11.04 -6.62 5.24
N MET A 93 -9.87 -6.34 5.83
CA MET A 93 -8.67 -6.01 5.07
C MET A 93 -8.23 -7.19 4.19
N TRP A 94 -8.26 -8.43 4.69
CA TRP A 94 -7.95 -9.62 3.88
C TRP A 94 -8.91 -9.81 2.72
N ILE A 95 -10.21 -9.67 2.98
CA ILE A 95 -11.24 -9.77 1.92
C ILE A 95 -10.98 -8.69 0.84
N SER A 96 -10.72 -7.46 1.26
CA SER A 96 -10.40 -6.37 0.35
C SER A 96 -9.12 -6.65 -0.46
N ALA A 97 -8.09 -7.24 0.14
CA ALA A 97 -6.84 -7.58 -0.54
C ALA A 97 -7.04 -8.66 -1.61
N ILE A 98 -7.82 -9.72 -1.31
CA ILE A 98 -8.15 -10.78 -2.28
C ILE A 98 -8.87 -10.18 -3.50
N VAL A 99 -9.82 -9.29 -3.25
CA VAL A 99 -10.52 -8.56 -4.30
C VAL A 99 -9.56 -7.64 -5.06
N GLY A 100 -8.68 -6.95 -4.32
CA GLY A 100 -7.63 -6.09 -4.86
C GLY A 100 -6.65 -6.80 -5.79
N MET A 101 -6.29 -8.06 -5.47
CA MET A 101 -5.45 -8.90 -6.35
C MET A 101 -6.10 -9.09 -7.73
N ALA A 102 -7.39 -9.43 -7.77
CA ALA A 102 -8.11 -9.57 -9.04
C ALA A 102 -8.22 -8.23 -9.78
N THR A 103 -8.47 -7.14 -9.06
CA THR A 103 -8.55 -5.79 -9.65
C THR A 103 -7.23 -5.41 -10.31
N LYS A 104 -6.11 -5.55 -9.59
CA LYS A 104 -4.77 -5.25 -10.12
C LYS A 104 -4.41 -6.12 -11.33
N PHE A 105 -4.81 -7.39 -11.32
CA PHE A 105 -4.63 -8.25 -12.49
C PHE A 105 -5.26 -7.64 -13.74
N PHE A 106 -6.53 -7.20 -13.66
CA PHE A 106 -7.23 -6.64 -14.83
C PHE A 106 -6.70 -5.25 -15.20
N THR A 107 -6.53 -4.35 -14.22
CA THR A 107 -6.09 -2.98 -14.50
C THR A 107 -4.70 -2.94 -15.11
N CYS A 108 -3.77 -3.74 -14.60
CA CYS A 108 -2.41 -3.80 -15.14
C CYS A 108 -2.32 -4.54 -16.48
N SER A 109 -3.16 -5.57 -16.71
CA SER A 109 -3.26 -6.20 -18.03
C SER A 109 -3.75 -5.20 -19.08
N LEU A 110 -4.80 -4.41 -18.76
CA LEU A 110 -5.27 -3.35 -19.64
C LEU A 110 -4.20 -2.26 -19.87
N GLY A 111 -3.43 -1.94 -18.82
CA GLY A 111 -2.34 -0.98 -18.90
C GLY A 111 -1.26 -1.35 -19.91
N ILE A 112 -0.99 -2.64 -20.08
CA ILE A 112 -0.07 -3.15 -21.12
C ILE A 112 -0.75 -3.21 -22.50
N MET A 113 -2.00 -3.66 -22.55
CA MET A 113 -2.75 -3.80 -23.81
C MET A 113 -2.93 -2.46 -24.54
N TYR A 114 -3.11 -1.38 -23.79
CA TYR A 114 -3.40 -0.05 -24.31
C TYR A 114 -2.25 0.95 -24.10
N ARG A 115 -1.02 0.47 -24.09
CA ARG A 115 0.16 1.35 -24.07
C ARG A 115 0.14 2.36 -25.23
N GLY A 116 0.80 3.48 -25.02
CA GLY A 116 1.02 4.52 -26.04
C GLY A 116 2.43 5.08 -25.91
N TYR A 117 2.76 6.02 -26.79
CA TYR A 117 4.02 6.72 -26.78
C TYR A 117 3.81 8.16 -26.28
N ASP A 118 4.75 8.65 -25.48
CA ASP A 118 4.78 10.05 -25.07
C ASP A 118 5.41 10.97 -26.13
N SER A 119 5.59 12.26 -25.78
CA SER A 119 6.18 13.26 -26.67
C SER A 119 7.65 12.97 -27.05
N GLU A 120 8.34 12.16 -26.25
CA GLU A 120 9.73 11.74 -26.50
C GLU A 120 9.80 10.38 -27.21
N ASN A 121 8.67 9.87 -27.69
CA ASN A 121 8.53 8.56 -28.33
C ASN A 121 8.95 7.39 -27.42
N VAL A 122 8.75 7.54 -26.12
CA VAL A 122 8.98 6.49 -25.13
C VAL A 122 7.68 5.76 -24.82
N LEU A 123 7.73 4.42 -24.85
CA LEU A 123 6.56 3.59 -24.57
C LEU A 123 6.10 3.76 -23.12
N GLN A 124 4.83 4.11 -22.95
CA GLN A 124 4.20 4.43 -21.67
C GLN A 124 2.93 3.61 -21.46
N GLY A 125 2.70 3.20 -20.19
CA GLY A 125 1.44 2.63 -19.76
C GLY A 125 0.85 3.45 -18.61
N GLY A 126 -0.46 3.37 -18.47
CA GLY A 126 -1.16 4.07 -17.40
C GLY A 126 -2.65 4.20 -17.70
N PRO A 127 -3.50 4.54 -16.72
CA PRO A 127 -4.93 4.72 -16.95
C PRO A 127 -5.25 5.75 -18.03
N MET A 128 -4.43 6.82 -18.17
CA MET A 128 -4.59 7.81 -19.22
C MET A 128 -4.55 7.19 -20.61
N TYR A 129 -3.59 6.28 -20.86
CA TYR A 129 -3.47 5.59 -22.15
C TYR A 129 -4.57 4.54 -22.34
N VAL A 130 -5.00 3.85 -21.28
CA VAL A 130 -6.15 2.92 -21.33
C VAL A 130 -7.42 3.66 -21.73
N ILE A 131 -7.63 4.87 -21.21
CA ILE A 131 -8.79 5.69 -21.56
C ILE A 131 -8.71 6.14 -23.01
N GLU A 132 -7.57 6.70 -23.46
CA GLU A 132 -7.44 7.25 -24.81
C GLU A 132 -7.46 6.16 -25.88
N ASN A 133 -6.71 5.08 -25.70
CA ASN A 133 -6.56 4.01 -26.69
C ASN A 133 -7.65 2.95 -26.58
N GLY A 134 -8.21 2.71 -25.38
CA GLY A 134 -9.21 1.67 -25.13
C GLY A 134 -10.64 2.18 -25.25
N MET A 135 -10.96 3.36 -24.70
CA MET A 135 -12.31 3.91 -24.71
C MET A 135 -12.56 4.87 -25.89
N GLY A 136 -11.48 5.38 -26.48
CA GLY A 136 -11.50 6.24 -27.66
C GLY A 136 -11.51 7.74 -27.34
N LYS A 137 -11.28 8.55 -28.39
CA LYS A 137 -11.04 10.01 -28.28
C LYS A 137 -12.14 10.82 -27.58
N LYS A 138 -13.38 10.33 -27.56
CA LYS A 138 -14.50 10.99 -26.87
C LYS A 138 -14.28 11.08 -25.35
N PHE A 139 -13.52 10.15 -24.78
CA PHE A 139 -13.25 10.07 -23.35
C PHE A 139 -11.91 10.70 -22.93
N LYS A 140 -11.22 11.39 -23.85
CA LYS A 140 -9.92 12.01 -23.58
C LYS A 140 -9.95 12.98 -22.39
N PHE A 141 -11.07 13.62 -22.10
CA PHE A 141 -11.22 14.49 -20.94
C PHE A 141 -11.02 13.74 -19.60
N LEU A 142 -11.38 12.43 -19.52
CA LEU A 142 -11.13 11.61 -18.34
C LEU A 142 -9.64 11.29 -18.17
N SER A 143 -8.88 11.17 -19.27
CA SER A 143 -7.42 11.02 -19.23
C SER A 143 -6.77 12.23 -18.58
N TYR A 144 -7.16 13.46 -18.98
CA TYR A 144 -6.69 14.69 -18.34
C TYR A 144 -7.09 14.78 -16.86
N TRP A 145 -8.34 14.43 -16.53
CA TRP A 145 -8.81 14.39 -15.14
C TRP A 145 -7.97 13.44 -14.29
N PHE A 146 -7.68 12.23 -14.81
CA PHE A 146 -6.83 11.28 -14.10
C PHE A 146 -5.41 11.84 -13.90
N SER A 147 -4.81 12.44 -14.94
CA SER A 147 -3.47 13.04 -14.85
C SER A 147 -3.42 14.17 -13.82
N ILE A 148 -4.39 15.08 -13.82
CA ILE A 148 -4.47 16.17 -12.83
C ILE A 148 -4.67 15.61 -11.42
N ALA A 149 -5.59 14.65 -11.24
CA ALA A 149 -5.82 14.02 -9.96
C ALA A 149 -4.57 13.27 -9.46
N GLY A 150 -3.86 12.58 -10.36
CA GLY A 150 -2.60 11.90 -10.07
C GLY A 150 -1.47 12.87 -9.67
N LEU A 151 -1.34 14.00 -10.36
CA LEU A 151 -0.37 15.03 -10.01
C LEU A 151 -0.59 15.59 -8.59
N VAL A 152 -1.85 15.76 -8.19
CA VAL A 152 -2.22 16.26 -6.85
C VAL A 152 -2.19 15.13 -5.81
N GLY A 153 -2.76 13.96 -6.14
CA GLY A 153 -2.88 12.82 -5.22
C GLY A 153 -1.54 12.19 -4.84
N CYS A 154 -0.56 12.24 -5.75
CA CYS A 154 0.80 11.75 -5.49
C CYS A 154 1.73 12.84 -4.91
N LEU A 155 1.19 13.92 -4.33
CA LEU A 155 1.98 14.85 -3.53
C LEU A 155 2.41 14.17 -2.22
N SER A 156 3.71 14.07 -2.00
CA SER A 156 4.29 13.40 -0.83
C SER A 156 4.25 14.24 0.44
N LEU A 157 3.29 15.16 0.58
CA LEU A 157 3.22 16.09 1.72
C LEU A 157 2.97 15.38 3.05
N LEU A 158 2.03 14.41 3.05
CA LEU A 158 1.74 13.61 4.25
C LEU A 158 2.94 12.79 4.67
N GLN A 159 3.61 12.15 3.71
CA GLN A 159 4.80 11.34 3.96
C GLN A 159 5.94 12.18 4.52
N ALA A 160 6.22 13.34 3.93
CA ALA A 160 7.25 14.26 4.40
C ALA A 160 6.96 14.75 5.83
N ASN A 161 5.71 15.18 6.09
CA ASN A 161 5.30 15.64 7.41
C ASN A 161 5.41 14.54 8.48
N GLN A 162 4.91 13.35 8.20
CA GLN A 162 4.96 12.21 9.13
C GLN A 162 6.42 11.80 9.42
N LEU A 163 7.26 11.73 8.40
CA LEU A 163 8.66 11.38 8.58
C LEU A 163 9.40 12.45 9.40
N THR A 164 9.17 13.73 9.09
CA THR A 164 9.78 14.85 9.85
C THR A 164 9.35 14.78 11.31
N GLN A 165 8.08 14.56 11.59
CA GLN A 165 7.57 14.46 12.95
C GLN A 165 8.22 13.31 13.73
N ILE A 166 8.23 12.10 13.17
CA ILE A 166 8.82 10.93 13.84
C ILE A 166 10.31 11.11 14.10
N MET A 167 11.05 11.67 13.13
CA MET A 167 12.47 11.96 13.30
C MET A 167 12.70 13.04 14.35
N SER A 168 11.86 14.09 14.36
CA SER A 168 11.94 15.15 15.36
C SER A 168 11.67 14.61 16.76
N ASP A 169 10.59 13.85 16.94
CA ASP A 169 10.23 13.24 18.24
C ASP A 169 11.35 12.33 18.76
N TYR A 170 11.97 11.57 17.84
CA TYR A 170 13.11 10.72 18.20
C TYR A 170 14.33 11.53 18.65
N VAL A 171 14.69 12.59 17.92
CA VAL A 171 15.84 13.46 18.23
C VAL A 171 15.61 14.20 19.55
N VAL A 172 14.41 14.77 19.75
CA VAL A 172 14.00 15.43 20.99
C VAL A 172 14.17 14.49 22.19
N LYS A 173 13.63 13.25 22.07
CA LYS A 173 13.72 12.25 23.15
C LYS A 173 15.15 11.76 23.41
N SER A 174 15.98 11.64 22.36
CA SER A 174 17.32 11.07 22.47
C SER A 174 18.36 12.06 22.99
N PHE A 175 18.19 13.35 22.70
CA PHE A 175 19.15 14.40 23.03
C PHE A 175 18.62 15.39 24.08
N ASP A 176 17.42 15.15 24.61
CA ASP A 176 16.75 16.00 25.62
C ASP A 176 16.70 17.49 25.20
N ILE A 177 16.35 17.73 23.93
CA ILE A 177 16.23 19.08 23.36
C ILE A 177 14.77 19.41 23.12
N GLU A 178 14.44 20.71 23.12
CA GLU A 178 13.08 21.15 22.83
C GLU A 178 12.74 21.00 21.34
N GLN A 179 11.50 20.64 21.06
CA GLN A 179 10.99 20.64 19.71
C GLN A 179 10.93 22.08 19.18
N SER A 180 11.54 22.33 18.03
CA SER A 180 11.59 23.66 17.43
C SER A 180 11.31 23.62 15.93
N PHE A 181 10.85 24.75 15.41
CA PHE A 181 10.68 24.92 13.95
C PHE A 181 11.99 24.68 13.19
N ASN A 182 13.12 25.14 13.72
CA ASN A 182 14.44 24.99 13.10
C ASN A 182 14.86 23.52 13.02
N LEU A 183 14.55 22.70 14.04
CA LEU A 183 14.81 21.25 14.02
C LEU A 183 14.01 20.58 12.91
N ASN A 184 12.71 20.87 12.83
CA ASN A 184 11.83 20.31 11.79
C ASN A 184 12.26 20.75 10.39
N LEU A 185 12.68 22.00 10.22
CA LEU A 185 13.19 22.52 8.96
C LEU A 185 14.49 21.81 8.54
N MET A 186 15.43 21.60 9.46
CA MET A 186 16.68 20.89 9.19
C MET A 186 16.42 19.44 8.76
N ILE A 187 15.55 18.74 9.47
CA ILE A 187 15.15 17.36 9.13
C ILE A 187 14.48 17.35 7.75
N GLY A 188 13.57 18.29 7.48
CA GLY A 188 12.90 18.41 6.17
C GLY A 188 13.88 18.67 5.02
N ILE A 189 14.90 19.48 5.22
CA ILE A 189 15.96 19.74 4.23
C ILE A 189 16.76 18.45 3.96
N ILE A 190 17.13 17.70 5.00
CA ILE A 190 17.85 16.43 4.84
C ILE A 190 17.00 15.44 4.03
N ILE A 191 15.71 15.30 4.36
CA ILE A 191 14.78 14.44 3.62
C ILE A 191 14.69 14.91 2.16
N ALA A 192 14.55 16.20 1.91
CA ALA A 192 14.47 16.75 0.56
C ALA A 192 15.73 16.46 -0.27
N ILE A 193 16.94 16.59 0.32
CA ILE A 193 18.21 16.25 -0.34
C ILE A 193 18.26 14.75 -0.68
N LEU A 194 17.92 13.88 0.26
CA LEU A 194 17.90 12.43 0.05
C LEU A 194 16.95 12.04 -1.07
N VAL A 195 15.72 12.55 -1.04
CA VAL A 195 14.69 12.25 -2.05
C VAL A 195 15.11 12.80 -3.41
N SER A 196 15.59 14.05 -3.47
CA SER A 196 16.05 14.68 -4.72
C SER A 196 17.21 13.91 -5.36
N SER A 197 18.15 13.39 -4.56
CA SER A 197 19.30 12.62 -5.06
C SER A 197 18.90 11.37 -5.84
N VAL A 198 17.73 10.79 -5.54
CA VAL A 198 17.16 9.63 -6.26
C VAL A 198 16.37 10.10 -7.46
N ILE A 199 15.50 11.12 -7.28
CA ILE A 199 14.57 11.58 -8.33
C ILE A 199 15.32 12.19 -9.53
N PHE A 200 16.39 12.95 -9.31
CA PHE A 200 17.18 13.54 -10.39
C PHE A 200 17.87 12.50 -11.30
N GLY A 201 17.96 11.23 -10.88
CA GLY A 201 18.42 10.13 -11.71
C GLY A 201 17.35 9.58 -12.68
N GLY A 202 16.15 10.15 -12.69
CA GLY A 202 15.04 9.76 -13.56
C GLY A 202 14.35 8.46 -13.16
N LEU A 203 13.41 8.04 -14.00
CA LEU A 203 12.51 6.91 -13.72
C LEU A 203 13.26 5.59 -13.51
N SER A 204 14.29 5.31 -14.30
CA SER A 204 15.08 4.08 -14.19
C SER A 204 15.83 4.00 -12.86
N ARG A 205 16.36 5.13 -12.37
CA ARG A 205 17.04 5.17 -11.07
C ARG A 205 16.08 4.99 -9.91
N ILE A 206 14.89 5.57 -9.99
CA ILE A 206 13.84 5.37 -8.98
C ILE A 206 13.51 3.87 -8.91
N ALA A 207 13.31 3.21 -10.05
CA ALA A 207 13.00 1.78 -10.11
C ALA A 207 14.17 0.90 -9.61
N GLU A 208 15.41 1.28 -9.91
CA GLU A 208 16.60 0.59 -9.41
C GLU A 208 16.71 0.71 -7.88
N VAL A 209 16.55 1.90 -7.32
CA VAL A 209 16.58 2.13 -5.88
C VAL A 209 15.44 1.41 -5.18
N ALA A 210 14.21 1.49 -5.72
CA ALA A 210 13.04 0.79 -5.19
C ALA A 210 13.27 -0.73 -5.16
N SER A 211 13.84 -1.32 -6.23
CA SER A 211 14.09 -2.76 -6.30
C SER A 211 15.10 -3.28 -5.26
N LYS A 212 15.91 -2.41 -4.67
CA LYS A 212 16.86 -2.74 -3.58
C LYS A 212 16.26 -2.46 -2.21
N ILE A 213 15.67 -1.27 -2.04
CA ILE A 213 15.15 -0.81 -0.74
C ILE A 213 13.90 -1.59 -0.33
N VAL A 214 12.94 -1.80 -1.24
CA VAL A 214 11.66 -2.41 -0.89
C VAL A 214 11.80 -3.82 -0.34
N PRO A 215 12.51 -4.76 -0.98
CA PRO A 215 12.68 -6.10 -0.41
C PRO A 215 13.41 -6.06 0.94
N PHE A 216 14.41 -5.20 1.08
CA PHE A 216 15.18 -5.07 2.31
C PHE A 216 14.34 -4.54 3.47
N MET A 217 13.61 -3.43 3.27
CA MET A 217 12.77 -2.84 4.31
C MET A 217 11.63 -3.77 4.73
N VAL A 218 10.99 -4.44 3.76
CA VAL A 218 9.92 -5.41 4.02
C VAL A 218 10.47 -6.60 4.80
N MET A 219 11.65 -7.10 4.43
CA MET A 219 12.30 -8.23 5.13
C MET A 219 12.61 -7.89 6.59
N VAL A 220 13.22 -6.73 6.87
CA VAL A 220 13.53 -6.29 8.25
C VAL A 220 12.26 -6.20 9.07
N TYR A 221 11.21 -5.57 8.53
CA TYR A 221 9.94 -5.42 9.22
C TYR A 221 9.25 -6.78 9.48
N LEU A 222 9.18 -7.64 8.46
CA LEU A 222 8.54 -8.93 8.56
C LEU A 222 9.29 -9.86 9.53
N LEU A 223 10.61 -9.91 9.49
CA LEU A 223 11.39 -10.76 10.40
C LEU A 223 11.21 -10.34 11.86
N SER A 224 11.20 -9.05 12.13
CA SER A 224 10.98 -8.55 13.51
C SER A 224 9.56 -8.83 13.99
N GLY A 225 8.54 -8.56 13.17
CA GLY A 225 7.15 -8.87 13.53
C GLY A 225 6.88 -10.38 13.63
N LEU A 226 7.46 -11.18 12.74
CA LEU A 226 7.36 -12.64 12.80
C LEU A 226 8.01 -13.19 14.06
N PHE A 227 9.16 -12.65 14.47
CA PHE A 227 9.80 -13.03 15.73
C PHE A 227 8.86 -12.79 16.92
N ILE A 228 8.18 -11.63 16.99
CA ILE A 228 7.20 -11.34 18.06
C ILE A 228 6.05 -12.35 18.02
N VAL A 229 5.49 -12.61 16.83
CA VAL A 229 4.38 -13.55 16.65
C VAL A 229 4.76 -14.98 17.06
N LEU A 230 5.92 -15.46 16.63
CA LEU A 230 6.41 -16.80 16.97
C LEU A 230 6.75 -16.95 18.45
N SER A 231 7.29 -15.90 19.07
CA SER A 231 7.56 -15.88 20.53
C SER A 231 6.28 -15.93 21.36
N ASN A 232 5.12 -15.58 20.78
CA ASN A 232 3.82 -15.58 21.43
C ASN A 232 2.83 -16.54 20.75
N ILE A 233 3.31 -17.64 20.17
CA ILE A 233 2.53 -18.55 19.32
C ILE A 233 1.29 -19.12 20.03
N SER A 234 1.36 -19.31 21.35
CA SER A 234 0.25 -19.82 22.16
C SER A 234 -0.97 -18.89 22.18
N SER A 235 -0.77 -17.58 22.02
CA SER A 235 -1.86 -16.58 22.01
C SER A 235 -2.49 -16.41 20.62
N ILE A 236 -1.82 -16.85 19.57
CA ILE A 236 -2.23 -16.63 18.19
C ILE A 236 -3.61 -17.25 17.86
N PRO A 237 -3.95 -18.50 18.28
CA PRO A 237 -5.28 -19.06 18.03
C PRO A 237 -6.41 -18.22 18.62
N ALA A 238 -6.23 -17.68 19.83
CA ALA A 238 -7.21 -16.82 20.49
C ALA A 238 -7.39 -15.49 19.73
N ILE A 239 -6.29 -14.91 19.23
CA ILE A 239 -6.32 -13.69 18.41
C ILE A 239 -7.10 -13.93 17.11
N PHE A 240 -6.84 -15.03 16.39
CA PHE A 240 -7.60 -15.37 15.18
C PHE A 240 -9.09 -15.56 15.49
N SER A 241 -9.42 -16.30 16.56
CA SER A 241 -10.81 -16.43 17.01
C SER A 241 -11.47 -15.07 17.26
N ASN A 242 -10.76 -14.15 17.90
CA ASN A 242 -11.24 -12.80 18.14
C ASN A 242 -11.42 -11.99 16.84
N ILE A 243 -10.49 -12.09 15.89
CA ILE A 243 -10.60 -11.45 14.58
C ILE A 243 -11.87 -11.92 13.86
N PHE A 244 -12.09 -13.23 13.78
CA PHE A 244 -13.26 -13.79 13.09
C PHE A 244 -14.58 -13.46 13.81
N SER A 245 -14.64 -13.58 15.13
CA SER A 245 -15.84 -13.25 15.88
C SER A 245 -16.18 -11.76 15.81
N SER A 246 -15.19 -10.89 15.93
CA SER A 246 -15.34 -9.44 15.87
C SER A 246 -15.73 -8.94 14.46
N ALA A 247 -15.34 -9.65 13.40
CA ALA A 247 -15.67 -9.28 12.03
C ALA A 247 -17.18 -9.28 11.74
N PHE A 248 -17.96 -10.10 12.47
CA PHE A 248 -19.39 -10.28 12.23
C PHE A 248 -20.28 -9.84 13.37
N ASN A 249 -19.75 -9.74 14.59
CA ASN A 249 -20.53 -9.44 15.79
C ASN A 249 -20.50 -7.96 16.22
N GLY A 250 -19.87 -7.09 15.43
CA GLY A 250 -19.92 -5.64 15.67
C GLY A 250 -19.32 -5.20 17.00
N SER A 251 -18.17 -5.73 17.38
CA SER A 251 -17.42 -5.37 18.61
C SER A 251 -16.78 -3.97 18.56
N SER A 252 -17.30 -3.06 17.73
CA SER A 252 -16.93 -1.65 17.78
C SER A 252 -17.67 -0.94 18.94
N VAL A 253 -17.16 0.22 19.33
CA VAL A 253 -17.75 1.07 20.38
C VAL A 253 -19.26 1.34 20.18
N ALA A 254 -19.75 1.25 18.92
CA ALA A 254 -21.15 1.49 18.59
C ALA A 254 -22.09 0.28 18.77
N GLY A 255 -21.56 -0.95 18.89
CA GLY A 255 -22.34 -2.19 19.05
C GLY A 255 -23.33 -2.50 17.91
N GLY A 256 -23.83 -3.74 17.85
CA GLY A 256 -24.89 -4.16 16.95
C GLY A 256 -24.59 -3.97 15.45
N PHE A 257 -25.63 -3.76 14.63
CA PHE A 257 -25.51 -3.63 13.18
C PHE A 257 -24.67 -2.43 12.75
N ALA A 258 -24.79 -1.31 13.44
CA ALA A 258 -23.97 -0.12 13.17
C ALA A 258 -22.49 -0.40 13.43
N GLY A 259 -22.18 -1.15 14.49
CA GLY A 259 -20.82 -1.58 14.80
C GLY A 259 -20.22 -2.47 13.71
N THR A 260 -20.97 -3.43 13.19
CA THR A 260 -20.51 -4.29 12.10
C THR A 260 -20.23 -3.48 10.84
N ALA A 261 -21.07 -2.50 10.49
CA ALA A 261 -20.86 -1.61 9.35
C ALA A 261 -19.57 -0.79 9.49
N ILE A 262 -19.25 -0.30 10.70
CA ILE A 262 -17.99 0.40 10.99
C ILE A 262 -16.79 -0.53 10.78
N VAL A 263 -16.83 -1.75 11.34
CA VAL A 263 -15.75 -2.75 11.17
C VAL A 263 -15.45 -3.01 9.70
N ILE A 264 -16.50 -3.27 8.90
CA ILE A 264 -16.40 -3.49 7.45
C ILE A 264 -15.80 -2.27 6.76
N SER A 265 -16.35 -1.08 7.01
CA SER A 265 -15.92 0.17 6.39
C SER A 265 -14.45 0.46 6.72
N GLN A 266 -14.02 0.35 7.97
CA GLN A 266 -12.64 0.57 8.36
C GLN A 266 -11.69 -0.44 7.70
N GLY A 267 -12.05 -1.71 7.66
CA GLY A 267 -11.25 -2.74 7.00
C GLY A 267 -11.05 -2.45 5.51
N PHE A 268 -12.13 -2.18 4.77
CA PHE A 268 -12.03 -1.85 3.33
C PHE A 268 -11.28 -0.55 3.06
N ARG A 269 -11.59 0.53 3.80
CA ARG A 269 -10.91 1.84 3.62
C ARG A 269 -9.41 1.73 3.83
N ARG A 270 -8.98 1.03 4.90
CA ARG A 270 -7.56 0.91 5.21
C ARG A 270 -6.83 -0.03 4.26
N ALA A 271 -7.45 -1.10 3.82
CA ALA A 271 -6.89 -1.96 2.78
C ALA A 271 -6.76 -1.24 1.43
N ALA A 272 -7.79 -0.51 1.00
CA ALA A 272 -7.75 0.27 -0.23
C ALA A 272 -6.67 1.37 -0.19
N PHE A 273 -6.49 2.00 0.97
CA PHE A 273 -5.42 2.97 1.19
C PHE A 273 -4.03 2.32 1.20
N SER A 274 -3.92 1.09 1.74
CA SER A 274 -2.66 0.34 1.79
C SER A 274 -2.25 -0.15 0.41
N ASN A 275 -3.11 -0.92 -0.28
CA ASN A 275 -2.74 -1.59 -1.52
C ASN A 275 -3.04 -0.82 -2.81
N GLU A 276 -3.72 0.33 -2.73
CA GLU A 276 -4.10 1.19 -3.86
C GLU A 276 -4.86 0.46 -5.00
N ALA A 277 -5.44 -0.72 -4.75
CA ALA A 277 -6.14 -1.47 -5.78
C ALA A 277 -7.37 -0.72 -6.29
N GLY A 278 -7.43 -0.50 -7.60
CA GLY A 278 -8.50 0.26 -8.26
C GLY A 278 -8.23 1.76 -8.39
N MET A 279 -7.17 2.29 -7.77
CA MET A 279 -6.75 3.69 -7.98
C MET A 279 -6.07 3.89 -9.33
N GLY A 280 -5.47 2.85 -9.90
CA GLY A 280 -4.81 2.88 -11.19
C GLY A 280 -3.36 3.39 -11.16
N THR A 281 -2.86 3.80 -10.00
CA THR A 281 -1.50 4.33 -9.84
C THR A 281 -0.44 3.29 -10.18
N GLU A 282 -0.60 2.06 -9.73
CA GLU A 282 0.32 0.95 -10.02
C GLU A 282 0.41 0.59 -11.50
N VAL A 283 -0.64 0.90 -12.29
CA VAL A 283 -0.64 0.65 -13.73
C VAL A 283 0.46 1.43 -14.43
N MET A 284 0.84 2.60 -13.89
CA MET A 284 1.94 3.42 -14.44
C MET A 284 3.30 2.76 -14.22
N ALA A 285 3.52 2.11 -13.06
CA ALA A 285 4.77 1.38 -12.81
C ALA A 285 4.84 0.06 -13.58
N ILE A 286 3.79 -0.75 -13.49
CA ILE A 286 3.69 -2.03 -14.21
C ILE A 286 3.67 -1.80 -15.72
N GLY A 287 3.03 -0.71 -16.18
CA GLY A 287 3.00 -0.30 -17.58
C GLY A 287 4.38 0.02 -18.18
N ALA A 288 5.38 0.35 -17.36
CA ALA A 288 6.74 0.58 -17.80
C ALA A 288 7.59 -0.71 -17.94
N SER A 289 7.06 -1.88 -17.54
CA SER A 289 7.81 -3.15 -17.58
C SER A 289 8.10 -3.61 -19.01
N LYS A 290 9.26 -4.24 -19.20
CA LYS A 290 9.65 -4.90 -20.45
C LYS A 290 8.78 -6.14 -20.65
N ASN A 291 7.70 -5.97 -21.40
CA ASN A 291 6.75 -7.06 -21.67
C ASN A 291 5.72 -6.66 -22.73
N ASN A 292 5.46 -7.54 -23.68
CA ASN A 292 4.42 -7.38 -24.69
C ASN A 292 3.19 -8.27 -24.44
N GLN A 293 3.18 -9.03 -23.32
CA GLN A 293 2.08 -9.94 -22.97
C GLN A 293 1.29 -9.40 -21.77
N PRO A 294 0.08 -8.83 -21.97
CA PRO A 294 -0.70 -8.18 -20.92
C PRO A 294 -0.93 -9.05 -19.69
N ILE A 295 -1.21 -10.35 -19.90
CA ILE A 295 -1.51 -11.30 -18.80
C ILE A 295 -0.32 -11.49 -17.88
N LYS A 296 0.92 -11.51 -18.38
CA LYS A 296 2.12 -11.63 -17.54
C LYS A 296 2.20 -10.49 -16.53
N SER A 297 2.04 -9.25 -16.99
CA SER A 297 2.06 -8.07 -16.13
C SER A 297 0.91 -8.04 -15.13
N GLY A 298 -0.28 -8.46 -15.54
CA GLY A 298 -1.41 -8.63 -14.62
C GLY A 298 -1.13 -9.64 -13.52
N LEU A 299 -0.54 -10.79 -13.86
CA LEU A 299 -0.16 -11.82 -12.89
C LEU A 299 0.90 -11.31 -11.90
N VAL A 300 1.88 -10.55 -12.35
CA VAL A 300 2.87 -9.92 -11.46
C VAL A 300 2.21 -8.88 -10.55
N ALA A 301 1.35 -8.03 -11.08
CA ALA A 301 0.69 -6.97 -10.32
C ALA A 301 -0.17 -7.49 -9.17
N MET A 302 -0.83 -8.65 -9.33
CA MET A 302 -1.65 -9.23 -8.28
C MET A 302 -0.84 -9.68 -7.04
N ILE A 303 0.48 -9.85 -7.16
CA ILE A 303 1.36 -10.16 -6.01
C ILE A 303 1.43 -8.96 -5.05
N GLY A 304 1.22 -7.73 -5.56
CA GLY A 304 1.27 -6.51 -4.75
C GLY A 304 0.38 -6.57 -3.49
N PRO A 305 -0.95 -6.70 -3.59
CA PRO A 305 -1.83 -6.79 -2.43
C PRO A 305 -1.57 -7.99 -1.52
N LEU A 306 -1.01 -9.09 -2.06
CA LEU A 306 -0.58 -10.21 -1.24
C LEU A 306 0.54 -9.79 -0.28
N ILE A 307 1.61 -9.20 -0.81
CA ILE A 307 2.76 -8.77 0.01
C ILE A 307 2.32 -7.66 0.96
N ASP A 308 1.69 -6.62 0.42
CA ASP A 308 1.33 -5.42 1.13
C ASP A 308 0.30 -5.69 2.24
N THR A 309 -0.85 -6.24 1.88
CA THR A 309 -1.99 -6.31 2.80
C THR A 309 -2.10 -7.68 3.47
N ILE A 310 -1.98 -8.79 2.71
CA ILE A 310 -2.11 -10.13 3.33
C ILE A 310 -0.92 -10.45 4.24
N ILE A 311 0.31 -10.08 3.85
CA ILE A 311 1.50 -10.42 4.63
C ILE A 311 1.84 -9.28 5.61
N VAL A 312 2.18 -8.09 5.12
CA VAL A 312 2.70 -7.00 5.97
C VAL A 312 1.65 -6.51 6.96
N CYS A 313 0.43 -6.18 6.49
CA CYS A 313 -0.62 -5.70 7.40
C CYS A 313 -1.09 -6.77 8.39
N THR A 314 -1.03 -8.07 8.04
CA THR A 314 -1.37 -9.14 8.98
C THR A 314 -0.35 -9.20 10.11
N ILE A 315 0.95 -9.16 9.81
CA ILE A 315 2.00 -9.13 10.85
C ILE A 315 1.83 -7.92 11.74
N THR A 316 1.61 -6.72 11.17
CA THR A 316 1.32 -5.51 11.95
C THR A 316 0.11 -5.69 12.86
N GLY A 317 -0.99 -6.20 12.31
CA GLY A 317 -2.23 -6.42 13.06
C GLY A 317 -2.07 -7.43 14.18
N LEU A 318 -1.35 -8.54 13.94
CA LEU A 318 -1.09 -9.55 14.98
C LEU A 318 -0.24 -8.98 16.11
N VAL A 319 0.81 -8.20 15.81
CA VAL A 319 1.66 -7.56 16.83
C VAL A 319 0.86 -6.57 17.67
N ILE A 320 -0.02 -5.78 17.04
CA ILE A 320 -0.89 -4.84 17.75
C ILE A 320 -1.89 -5.60 18.63
N LEU A 321 -2.51 -6.66 18.13
CA LEU A 321 -3.51 -7.44 18.88
C LEU A 321 -2.90 -8.28 19.99
N LEU A 322 -1.63 -8.63 19.92
CA LEU A 322 -0.87 -9.26 21.01
C LEU A 322 -0.66 -8.28 22.17
N SER A 323 -0.49 -6.98 21.89
CA SER A 323 -0.43 -5.95 22.93
C SER A 323 -1.85 -5.55 23.35
N SER A 324 -2.04 -5.19 24.61
CA SER A 324 -3.33 -4.70 25.09
C SER A 324 -3.52 -3.19 24.87
N ASP A 325 -2.50 -2.48 24.40
CA ASP A 325 -2.48 -1.02 24.31
C ASP A 325 -3.56 -0.46 23.35
N TRP A 326 -4.01 -1.24 22.37
CA TRP A 326 -5.07 -0.82 21.45
C TRP A 326 -6.44 -0.68 22.13
N ILE A 327 -6.66 -1.34 23.29
CA ILE A 327 -7.90 -1.29 24.06
C ILE A 327 -7.96 0.00 24.89
N GLU A 328 -6.82 0.44 25.41
CA GLU A 328 -6.72 1.60 26.30
C GLU A 328 -6.99 2.93 25.58
N GLY A 329 -6.82 2.97 24.25
CA GLY A 329 -7.06 4.17 23.42
C GLY A 329 -6.05 5.31 23.64
N THR A 330 -5.00 5.09 24.43
CA THR A 330 -3.97 6.10 24.73
C THR A 330 -3.07 6.40 23.50
N TYR A 331 -2.81 5.36 22.69
CA TYR A 331 -1.97 5.43 21.50
C TYR A 331 -2.79 5.25 20.24
N SER A 332 -2.37 5.89 19.14
CA SER A 332 -3.02 5.76 17.83
C SER A 332 -2.01 5.80 16.68
N GLY A 333 -2.39 5.22 15.53
CA GLY A 333 -1.54 5.25 14.33
C GLY A 333 -0.16 4.64 14.58
N VAL A 334 0.90 5.35 14.16
CA VAL A 334 2.29 4.84 14.29
C VAL A 334 2.69 4.62 15.74
N SER A 335 2.26 5.50 16.66
CA SER A 335 2.64 5.38 18.08
C SER A 335 2.08 4.12 18.75
N LEU A 336 0.89 3.66 18.33
CA LEU A 336 0.35 2.37 18.79
C LEU A 336 1.20 1.20 18.31
N THR A 337 1.56 1.18 17.03
CA THR A 337 2.43 0.12 16.50
C THR A 337 3.80 0.15 17.16
N GLN A 338 4.37 1.36 17.37
CA GLN A 338 5.65 1.51 18.05
C GLN A 338 5.60 0.97 19.47
N LYS A 339 4.57 1.33 20.22
CA LYS A 339 4.39 0.83 21.58
C LYS A 339 4.27 -0.71 21.60
N SER A 340 3.50 -1.27 20.65
CA SER A 340 3.34 -2.72 20.53
C SER A 340 4.67 -3.44 20.25
N PHE A 341 5.52 -2.92 19.35
CA PHE A 341 6.85 -3.47 19.09
C PHE A 341 7.78 -3.31 20.30
N SER A 342 7.74 -2.16 20.96
CA SER A 342 8.56 -1.88 22.15
C SER A 342 8.22 -2.77 23.34
N ASN A 343 6.96 -3.16 23.51
CA ASN A 343 6.54 -4.08 24.58
C ASN A 343 7.21 -5.46 24.49
N TYR A 344 7.52 -5.93 23.27
CA TYR A 344 8.10 -7.26 23.04
C TYR A 344 9.60 -7.24 22.79
N LEU A 345 10.12 -6.19 22.16
CA LEU A 345 11.53 -6.08 21.78
C LEU A 345 12.30 -5.02 22.56
N GLY A 346 11.63 -4.32 23.50
CA GLY A 346 12.24 -3.22 24.24
C GLY A 346 12.74 -2.11 23.31
N SER A 347 13.85 -1.49 23.64
CA SER A 347 14.43 -0.40 22.84
C SER A 347 14.81 -0.82 21.40
N ILE A 348 15.10 -2.11 21.16
CA ILE A 348 15.37 -2.61 19.80
C ILE A 348 14.12 -2.49 18.93
N GLY A 349 12.93 -2.73 19.51
CA GLY A 349 11.65 -2.57 18.83
C GLY A 349 11.41 -1.13 18.37
N ASP A 350 11.75 -0.14 19.21
CA ASP A 350 11.68 1.27 18.85
C ASP A 350 12.58 1.60 17.64
N TYR A 351 13.84 1.16 17.67
CA TYR A 351 14.79 1.41 16.56
C TYR A 351 14.34 0.73 15.25
N ILE A 352 13.89 -0.52 15.33
CA ILE A 352 13.39 -1.24 14.14
C ILE A 352 12.19 -0.52 13.55
N LEU A 353 11.26 -0.05 14.38
CA LEU A 353 10.08 0.63 13.86
C LEU A 353 10.41 2.00 13.28
N ILE A 354 11.26 2.81 13.93
CA ILE A 354 11.70 4.09 13.41
C ILE A 354 12.40 3.90 12.06
N PHE A 355 13.30 2.91 11.96
CA PHE A 355 13.97 2.56 10.71
C PHE A 355 12.96 2.13 9.63
N SER A 356 11.98 1.29 10.00
CA SER A 356 10.95 0.82 9.07
C SER A 356 10.07 1.97 8.58
N VAL A 357 9.61 2.83 9.49
CA VAL A 357 8.81 4.01 9.13
C VAL A 357 9.61 4.94 8.22
N ALA A 358 10.89 5.19 8.53
CA ALA A 358 11.74 6.03 7.71
C ALA A 358 11.90 5.47 6.29
N THR A 359 12.25 4.19 6.17
CA THR A 359 12.46 3.55 4.87
C THR A 359 11.16 3.40 4.07
N PHE A 360 10.04 3.03 4.72
CA PHE A 360 8.73 2.94 4.09
C PHE A 360 8.27 4.29 3.57
N THR A 361 8.44 5.34 4.35
CA THR A 361 8.03 6.69 3.96
C THR A 361 8.89 7.25 2.82
N LEU A 362 10.22 7.07 2.89
CA LEU A 362 11.12 7.47 1.81
C LEU A 362 10.81 6.71 0.51
N SER A 363 10.58 5.39 0.59
CA SER A 363 10.23 4.59 -0.58
C SER A 363 8.91 5.06 -1.22
N THR A 364 7.90 5.41 -0.40
CA THR A 364 6.63 5.97 -0.89
C THR A 364 6.85 7.31 -1.60
N MET A 365 7.74 8.16 -1.10
CA MET A 365 8.10 9.42 -1.77
C MET A 365 8.73 9.17 -3.15
N PHE A 366 9.57 8.14 -3.29
CA PHE A 366 10.14 7.74 -4.58
C PHE A 366 9.06 7.22 -5.54
N GLY A 367 8.19 6.33 -5.08
CA GLY A 367 7.10 5.77 -5.88
C GLY A 367 6.10 6.85 -6.34
N TYR A 368 5.71 7.75 -5.46
CA TYR A 368 4.82 8.87 -5.80
C TYR A 368 5.49 9.85 -6.78
N SER A 369 6.79 10.09 -6.65
CA SER A 369 7.52 10.89 -7.61
C SER A 369 7.54 10.24 -9.00
N PHE A 370 7.69 8.91 -9.07
CA PHE A 370 7.57 8.15 -10.30
C PHE A 370 6.18 8.35 -10.94
N TYR A 371 5.10 8.21 -10.16
CA TYR A 371 3.74 8.39 -10.66
C TYR A 371 3.47 9.81 -11.14
N ARG A 372 3.97 10.82 -10.44
CA ARG A 372 3.84 12.23 -10.87
C ARG A 372 4.53 12.48 -12.20
N CYS A 373 5.74 11.96 -12.40
CA CYS A 373 6.43 12.09 -13.69
C CYS A 373 5.65 11.43 -14.83
N LYS A 374 4.86 10.37 -14.55
CA LYS A 374 3.99 9.74 -15.56
C LYS A 374 2.70 10.50 -15.82
N CYS A 375 2.22 11.29 -14.87
CA CYS A 375 1.01 12.13 -15.00
C CYS A 375 1.29 13.50 -15.63
N ALA A 376 2.53 13.99 -15.58
CA ALA A 376 2.97 15.24 -16.20
C ALA A 376 3.12 15.12 -17.70
#